data_c044b03adc57652be8c3132b2368b3f4
#
_entry.id   c044b03adc57652be8c3132b2368b3f4
#
_cell.length_a   1.000
_cell.length_b   1.000
_cell.length_c   1.000
_cell.angle_alpha   90.00
_cell.angle_beta   90.00
_cell.angle_gamma   90.00
#
_symmetry.space_group_name_H-M   'P 1'
#
loop_
_entity.id
_entity.type
_entity.pdbx_description
1 polymer ?
#
loop_
_entity_poly.entity_id
_entity_poly.type
_entity_poly.pdbx_seq_one_letter_code
_entity_poly.pdbx_strand_id
1 'polypeptide(L)'
;MRKLSGELKQQINQHVTVSGWVNSRRDHGGLIFIDLRDHEGIIQLVITPENAENFAIAESLRDEFVISATGLIRERDPALRNPHIATGDIELVVESLTLLNRSEPLPVNTHDDGVESGEELRLKYRYLDLRRPSMLQTLRRRAEFYHFMRDYMEAHDFIEVTTPILANSSPEGARDFLVSSRLRPGQFYALPQAPQQFKQLLMVGGIPRYYQIAPCFRDEDPRADRLYGDFYQLDLEMSFVEEGEVVRTTMEPLIKSLVTDFAHKKLLSAEIPRIPYQEAMNRFGVDKPDLRYGMELIDLKEALKDTAFKVFQTESVKAICVKNGATLSRSQIDNFTEKARKLGAGGLAYIIYENDEVKSPIAKFLTEAELAKIKELTGAENGDAVFFGADSLSKVNKVLGQLRIAFADHFNLKDDNVVALCWIVDFPFYEWDEGKNKLDFGHNPFSMPKGGLKALESAETDAEKLAIVADQYDMVMNGFEICSGAVRNHSPEVMYKVFGILGYDEKYVEARFGGMLNAFKFGAPPHAGCAFGVERIFMVLNDNKNIRDIVAFPKNGSGVDLMMSSPSVVDPIQLEEAHLQIVEDEE
;
A
#
# COMPACT_ATOMS: atom_id res chain seq x y z
N MET A 1 6.22 40.61 11.71
CA MET A 1 6.08 39.33 10.97
C MET A 1 5.36 38.36 11.89
N ARG A 2 4.41 37.58 11.36
CA ARG A 2 3.68 36.55 12.12
C ARG A 2 4.62 35.50 12.68
N LYS A 3 4.45 35.14 13.96
CA LYS A 3 5.13 34.03 14.62
C LYS A 3 4.21 32.82 14.76
N LEU A 4 4.78 31.63 14.72
CA LEU A 4 4.07 30.38 14.97
C LEU A 4 4.19 29.97 16.44
N SER A 5 3.23 29.18 16.93
CA SER A 5 3.20 28.76 18.34
C SER A 5 4.47 28.05 18.80
N GLY A 6 5.10 27.26 17.95
CA GLY A 6 6.38 26.58 18.22
C GLY A 6 7.58 27.53 18.48
N GLU A 7 7.52 28.77 17.97
CA GLU A 7 8.60 29.74 18.13
C GLU A 7 8.46 30.61 19.42
N LEU A 8 7.25 30.59 20.06
CA LEU A 8 6.88 31.60 21.04
C LEU A 8 7.64 31.52 22.38
N LYS A 9 8.09 30.34 22.78
CA LYS A 9 8.91 30.18 24.00
C LYS A 9 10.23 30.97 23.97
N GLN A 10 10.72 31.24 22.77
CA GLN A 10 11.93 32.06 22.58
C GLN A 10 11.64 33.57 22.54
N GLN A 11 10.37 33.97 22.63
CA GLN A 11 9.89 35.33 22.48
C GLN A 11 9.34 35.92 23.80
N ILE A 12 9.67 35.32 24.96
CA ILE A 12 9.21 35.80 26.27
C ILE A 12 9.66 37.25 26.45
N ASN A 13 8.75 38.11 26.92
CA ASN A 13 8.90 39.56 27.06
C ASN A 13 9.08 40.32 25.73
N GLN A 14 8.69 39.72 24.61
CA GLN A 14 8.67 40.38 23.30
C GLN A 14 7.24 40.54 22.77
N HIS A 15 7.04 41.60 21.98
CA HIS A 15 5.78 41.83 21.26
C HIS A 15 5.80 41.03 19.96
N VAL A 16 4.80 40.20 19.78
CA VAL A 16 4.66 39.35 18.60
C VAL A 16 3.24 39.43 18.02
N THR A 17 3.14 39.10 16.75
CA THR A 17 1.83 38.88 16.10
C THR A 17 1.64 37.37 15.84
N VAL A 18 0.53 36.83 16.27
CA VAL A 18 0.07 35.47 16.00
C VAL A 18 -1.23 35.49 15.21
N SER A 19 -1.45 34.50 14.37
CA SER A 19 -2.71 34.37 13.63
C SER A 19 -3.08 32.89 13.47
N GLY A 20 -4.34 32.56 13.60
CA GLY A 20 -4.82 31.18 13.54
C GLY A 20 -6.34 31.10 13.68
N TRP A 21 -6.78 29.93 14.04
CA TRP A 21 -8.19 29.60 14.29
C TRP A 21 -8.47 29.60 15.80
N VAL A 22 -9.61 30.13 16.20
CA VAL A 22 -10.11 30.03 17.58
C VAL A 22 -10.43 28.57 17.87
N ASN A 23 -9.61 27.93 18.70
CA ASN A 23 -9.79 26.53 19.10
C ASN A 23 -10.79 26.37 20.24
N SER A 24 -10.77 27.32 21.19
CA SER A 24 -11.75 27.44 22.26
C SER A 24 -11.78 28.86 22.81
N ARG A 25 -12.92 29.28 23.33
CA ARG A 25 -13.08 30.55 24.03
C ARG A 25 -13.70 30.32 25.41
N ARG A 26 -13.17 30.98 26.45
CA ARG A 26 -13.61 30.88 27.84
C ARG A 26 -13.66 32.26 28.45
N ASP A 27 -14.74 32.54 29.18
CA ASP A 27 -14.92 33.74 30.00
C ASP A 27 -14.70 33.37 31.46
N HIS A 28 -13.77 34.02 32.13
CA HIS A 28 -13.51 33.77 33.54
C HIS A 28 -13.03 35.04 34.27
N GLY A 29 -13.75 35.43 35.32
CA GLY A 29 -13.34 36.56 36.16
C GLY A 29 -13.28 37.92 35.46
N GLY A 30 -14.04 38.14 34.39
CA GLY A 30 -14.02 39.37 33.60
C GLY A 30 -12.88 39.43 32.57
N LEU A 31 -12.16 38.33 32.36
CA LEU A 31 -11.17 38.16 31.32
C LEU A 31 -11.69 37.15 30.27
N ILE A 32 -11.31 37.35 29.01
CA ILE A 32 -11.57 36.38 27.96
C ILE A 32 -10.26 35.66 27.63
N PHE A 33 -10.32 34.35 27.68
CA PHE A 33 -9.22 33.46 27.27
C PHE A 33 -9.57 32.79 25.95
N ILE A 34 -8.67 32.84 24.99
CA ILE A 34 -8.80 32.19 23.67
C ILE A 34 -7.60 31.26 23.47
N ASP A 35 -7.86 30.00 23.23
CA ASP A 35 -6.85 29.09 22.73
C ASP A 35 -6.82 29.28 21.22
N LEU A 36 -5.77 29.90 20.71
CA LEU A 36 -5.55 30.12 19.29
C LEU A 36 -4.71 28.97 18.72
N ARG A 37 -5.26 28.26 17.75
CA ARG A 37 -4.56 27.16 17.05
C ARG A 37 -3.94 27.66 15.75
N ASP A 38 -2.69 27.33 15.54
CA ASP A 38 -2.02 27.52 14.26
C ASP A 38 -1.50 26.19 13.68
N HIS A 39 -0.52 26.23 12.77
CA HIS A 39 0.03 25.05 12.08
C HIS A 39 0.97 24.21 12.97
N GLU A 40 1.40 24.71 14.13
CA GLU A 40 2.38 24.05 15.01
C GLU A 40 1.81 23.70 16.38
N GLY A 41 0.71 24.36 16.78
CA GLY A 41 0.08 24.09 18.06
C GLY A 41 -0.91 25.16 18.49
N ILE A 42 -0.99 25.35 19.80
CA ILE A 42 -1.96 26.24 20.43
C ILE A 42 -1.21 27.24 21.30
N ILE A 43 -1.63 28.50 21.29
CA ILE A 43 -1.23 29.53 22.24
C ILE A 43 -2.45 30.14 22.92
N GLN A 44 -2.43 30.30 24.23
CA GLN A 44 -3.46 31.03 24.94
C GLN A 44 -3.30 32.54 24.79
N LEU A 45 -4.34 33.20 24.34
CA LEU A 45 -4.47 34.65 24.34
C LEU A 45 -5.25 35.08 25.58
N VAL A 46 -4.84 36.20 26.20
CA VAL A 46 -5.53 36.82 27.35
C VAL A 46 -5.99 38.20 26.91
N ILE A 47 -7.30 38.43 26.96
CA ILE A 47 -7.93 39.68 26.60
C ILE A 47 -8.55 40.29 27.86
N THR A 48 -8.12 41.52 28.17
CA THR A 48 -8.60 42.28 29.34
C THR A 48 -9.69 43.27 28.92
N PRO A 49 -10.62 43.66 29.83
CA PRO A 49 -11.66 44.64 29.53
C PRO A 49 -11.15 46.08 29.40
N GLU A 50 -9.86 46.32 29.69
CA GLU A 50 -9.25 47.64 29.57
C GLU A 50 -9.26 48.18 28.14
N ASN A 51 -9.18 47.28 27.15
CA ASN A 51 -9.38 47.60 25.75
C ASN A 51 -10.77 47.15 25.31
N ALA A 52 -11.73 48.05 25.36
CA ALA A 52 -13.14 47.77 25.08
C ALA A 52 -13.37 47.28 23.62
N GLU A 53 -12.59 47.72 22.65
CA GLU A 53 -12.71 47.29 21.26
C GLU A 53 -12.25 45.83 21.08
N ASN A 54 -11.07 45.47 21.59
CA ASN A 54 -10.61 44.09 21.57
C ASN A 54 -11.55 43.16 22.35
N PHE A 55 -12.06 43.64 23.51
CA PHE A 55 -12.95 42.85 24.33
C PHE A 55 -14.27 42.56 23.60
N ALA A 56 -14.88 43.57 22.94
CA ALA A 56 -16.09 43.38 22.13
C ALA A 56 -15.88 42.42 20.95
N ILE A 57 -14.70 42.49 20.29
CA ILE A 57 -14.33 41.51 19.27
C ILE A 57 -14.26 40.12 19.88
N ALA A 58 -13.55 39.96 21.00
CA ALA A 58 -13.38 38.68 21.68
C ALA A 58 -14.68 38.04 22.15
N GLU A 59 -15.66 38.83 22.62
CA GLU A 59 -17.02 38.38 22.97
C GLU A 59 -17.78 37.79 21.77
N SER A 60 -17.53 38.33 20.58
CA SER A 60 -18.19 37.91 19.34
C SER A 60 -17.60 36.62 18.75
N LEU A 61 -16.40 36.21 19.15
CA LEU A 61 -15.70 35.06 18.58
C LEU A 61 -16.40 33.73 18.88
N ARG A 62 -16.32 32.84 17.93
CA ARG A 62 -16.78 31.45 18.03
C ARG A 62 -15.67 30.54 17.53
N ASP A 63 -15.80 29.26 17.80
CA ASP A 63 -14.84 28.23 17.35
C ASP A 63 -14.60 28.32 15.85
N GLU A 64 -13.36 28.10 15.48
CA GLU A 64 -12.85 28.13 14.09
C GLU A 64 -12.92 29.51 13.39
N PHE A 65 -13.30 30.59 14.10
CA PHE A 65 -13.07 31.93 13.55
C PHE A 65 -11.59 32.21 13.37
N VAL A 66 -11.23 32.89 12.30
CA VAL A 66 -9.84 33.22 11.98
C VAL A 66 -9.52 34.60 12.51
N ILE A 67 -8.52 34.68 13.38
CA ILE A 67 -8.12 35.95 14.02
C ILE A 67 -6.60 36.19 13.89
N SER A 68 -6.23 37.45 14.05
CA SER A 68 -4.86 37.89 14.27
C SER A 68 -4.80 38.68 15.56
N ALA A 69 -3.82 38.38 16.40
CA ALA A 69 -3.58 39.07 17.67
C ALA A 69 -2.14 39.52 17.78
N THR A 70 -1.94 40.73 18.24
CA THR A 70 -0.61 41.27 18.57
C THR A 70 -0.59 41.60 20.06
N GLY A 71 0.52 41.27 20.73
CA GLY A 71 0.68 41.53 22.15
C GLY A 71 1.97 41.00 22.72
N LEU A 72 2.11 41.05 24.02
CA LEU A 72 3.29 40.67 24.77
C LEU A 72 3.24 39.21 25.18
N ILE A 73 4.26 38.43 24.87
CA ILE A 73 4.43 37.08 25.42
C ILE A 73 4.92 37.17 26.85
N ARG A 74 4.22 36.52 27.77
CA ARG A 74 4.66 36.38 29.16
C ARG A 74 4.56 34.96 29.67
N GLU A 75 5.33 34.66 30.74
CA GLU A 75 5.16 33.41 31.47
C GLU A 75 3.84 33.39 32.23
N ARG A 76 3.20 32.24 32.32
CA ARG A 76 2.05 31.99 33.18
C ARG A 76 2.52 31.77 34.63
N ASP A 77 1.66 32.17 35.56
CA ASP A 77 1.80 31.74 36.94
C ASP A 77 1.97 30.21 37.00
N PRO A 78 2.93 29.71 37.78
CA PRO A 78 3.14 28.26 37.90
C PRO A 78 1.88 27.44 38.22
N ALA A 79 0.97 28.04 39.00
CA ALA A 79 -0.33 27.43 39.35
C ALA A 79 -1.33 27.34 38.17
N LEU A 80 -1.12 28.14 37.10
CA LEU A 80 -1.99 28.23 35.92
C LEU A 80 -1.39 27.59 34.67
N ARG A 81 -0.22 26.97 34.79
CA ARG A 81 0.45 26.28 33.66
C ARG A 81 -0.36 25.08 33.21
N ASN A 82 -0.54 24.91 31.91
CA ASN A 82 -1.22 23.78 31.30
C ASN A 82 -0.21 22.77 30.71
N PRO A 83 0.02 21.61 31.34
CA PRO A 83 1.00 20.63 30.85
C PRO A 83 0.57 19.90 29.57
N HIS A 84 -0.69 20.04 29.15
CA HIS A 84 -1.24 19.34 27.99
C HIS A 84 -1.00 20.03 26.65
N ILE A 85 -0.51 21.28 26.66
CA ILE A 85 -0.13 22.00 25.43
C ILE A 85 1.32 22.45 25.51
N ALA A 86 2.01 22.42 24.38
CA ALA A 86 3.44 22.70 24.31
C ALA A 86 3.80 24.12 24.81
N THR A 87 2.91 25.09 24.61
CA THR A 87 3.05 26.49 25.06
C THR A 87 2.35 26.77 26.40
N GLY A 88 2.01 25.74 27.16
CA GLY A 88 1.19 25.87 28.36
C GLY A 88 1.81 26.62 29.53
N ASP A 89 3.09 26.95 29.43
CA ASP A 89 3.88 27.74 30.36
C ASP A 89 3.91 29.25 30.02
N ILE A 90 3.42 29.62 28.83
CA ILE A 90 3.36 31.01 28.34
C ILE A 90 1.96 31.39 27.87
N GLU A 91 1.73 32.68 27.73
CA GLU A 91 0.52 33.23 27.14
C GLU A 91 0.82 34.54 26.43
N LEU A 92 -0.06 34.97 25.51
CA LEU A 92 0.00 36.27 24.86
C LEU A 92 -1.04 37.21 25.46
N VAL A 93 -0.57 38.29 26.06
CA VAL A 93 -1.46 39.40 26.53
C VAL A 93 -1.76 40.28 25.33
N VAL A 94 -3.03 40.30 24.92
CA VAL A 94 -3.47 40.94 23.68
C VAL A 94 -3.54 42.46 23.82
N GLU A 95 -2.85 43.16 22.93
CA GLU A 95 -2.90 44.60 22.77
C GLU A 95 -3.72 45.03 21.56
N SER A 96 -3.74 44.19 20.51
CA SER A 96 -4.56 44.41 19.32
C SER A 96 -5.12 43.07 18.82
N LEU A 97 -6.43 43.05 18.54
CA LEU A 97 -7.16 41.86 18.04
C LEU A 97 -7.93 42.22 16.78
N THR A 98 -7.77 41.39 15.77
CA THR A 98 -8.46 41.57 14.48
C THR A 98 -9.20 40.28 14.10
N LEU A 99 -10.49 40.36 13.84
CA LEU A 99 -11.25 39.29 13.21
C LEU A 99 -10.94 39.29 11.70
N LEU A 100 -10.27 38.25 11.20
CA LEU A 100 -9.94 38.11 9.79
C LEU A 100 -11.08 37.47 8.99
N ASN A 101 -11.68 36.41 9.55
CA ASN A 101 -12.80 35.73 8.91
C ASN A 101 -13.69 35.01 9.95
N ARG A 102 -14.95 34.83 9.60
CA ARG A 102 -15.91 34.04 10.39
C ARG A 102 -15.96 32.62 9.90
N SER A 103 -16.48 31.72 10.72
CA SER A 103 -16.77 30.33 10.38
C SER A 103 -18.23 30.00 10.65
N GLU A 104 -18.82 29.19 9.80
CA GLU A 104 -20.06 28.49 10.13
C GLU A 104 -19.75 27.32 11.09
N PRO A 105 -20.76 26.78 11.78
CA PRO A 105 -20.61 25.58 12.58
C PRO A 105 -20.01 24.44 11.75
N LEU A 106 -18.95 23.79 12.26
CA LEU A 106 -18.26 22.75 11.50
C LEU A 106 -19.12 21.49 11.39
N PRO A 107 -19.22 20.89 10.19
CA PRO A 107 -19.90 19.61 9.97
C PRO A 107 -19.06 18.40 10.42
N VAL A 108 -17.76 18.58 10.68
CA VAL A 108 -16.82 17.52 11.09
C VAL A 108 -16.01 17.95 12.30
N ASN A 109 -15.62 16.99 13.13
CA ASN A 109 -14.69 17.23 14.22
C ASN A 109 -13.27 17.45 13.69
N THR A 110 -12.64 18.56 14.08
CA THR A 110 -11.25 18.93 13.72
C THR A 110 -10.24 18.64 14.84
N HIS A 111 -10.67 17.98 15.92
CA HIS A 111 -9.84 17.64 17.07
C HIS A 111 -9.52 16.15 17.11
N ASP A 112 -8.38 15.80 17.69
CA ASP A 112 -7.98 14.41 17.96
C ASP A 112 -8.41 14.02 19.40
N ASP A 113 -9.69 14.09 19.68
CA ASP A 113 -10.30 13.82 21.01
C ASP A 113 -10.91 12.41 21.12
N GLY A 114 -10.67 11.54 20.13
CA GLY A 114 -11.20 10.18 20.07
C GLY A 114 -12.63 10.09 19.49
N VAL A 115 -13.25 11.21 19.12
CA VAL A 115 -14.55 11.24 18.45
C VAL A 115 -14.35 11.53 16.97
N GLU A 116 -14.29 10.49 16.16
CA GLU A 116 -14.12 10.64 14.72
C GLU A 116 -15.47 10.76 13.99
N SER A 117 -15.53 11.70 13.05
CA SER A 117 -16.62 11.77 12.07
C SER A 117 -16.54 10.61 11.09
N GLY A 118 -17.67 10.15 10.54
CA GLY A 118 -17.67 9.06 9.54
C GLY A 118 -16.84 9.41 8.30
N GLU A 119 -16.27 8.38 7.64
CA GLU A 119 -15.34 8.54 6.52
C GLU A 119 -15.92 9.42 5.40
N GLU A 120 -17.15 9.17 4.97
CA GLU A 120 -17.78 9.96 3.88
C GLU A 120 -17.88 11.45 4.22
N LEU A 121 -18.22 11.78 5.47
CA LEU A 121 -18.30 13.16 5.90
C LEU A 121 -16.92 13.82 5.96
N ARG A 122 -15.91 13.09 6.45
CA ARG A 122 -14.50 13.52 6.45
C ARG A 122 -13.99 13.77 5.03
N LEU A 123 -14.33 12.91 4.07
CA LEU A 123 -13.93 13.06 2.67
C LEU A 123 -14.66 14.23 1.99
N LYS A 124 -15.94 14.43 2.28
CA LYS A 124 -16.72 15.56 1.75
C LYS A 124 -16.18 16.91 2.23
N TYR A 125 -15.76 16.98 3.48
CA TYR A 125 -15.19 18.18 4.09
C TYR A 125 -13.69 18.01 4.38
N ARG A 126 -12.97 17.37 3.46
CA ARG A 126 -11.58 16.99 3.67
C ARG A 126 -10.67 18.15 4.05
N TYR A 127 -10.89 19.33 3.52
CA TYR A 127 -10.17 20.56 3.89
C TYR A 127 -10.35 20.95 5.37
N LEU A 128 -11.42 20.52 6.04
CA LEU A 128 -11.57 20.65 7.49
C LEU A 128 -10.91 19.50 8.24
N ASP A 129 -11.08 18.27 7.77
CA ASP A 129 -10.43 17.09 8.37
C ASP A 129 -8.89 17.23 8.38
N LEU A 130 -8.31 17.90 7.36
CA LEU A 130 -6.88 18.23 7.29
C LEU A 130 -6.42 19.24 8.39
N ARG A 131 -7.34 19.90 9.12
CA ARG A 131 -6.99 20.72 10.28
C ARG A 131 -6.65 19.91 11.52
N ARG A 132 -7.03 18.62 11.55
CA ARG A 132 -6.69 17.74 12.68
C ARG A 132 -5.16 17.62 12.80
N PRO A 133 -4.60 17.73 14.01
CA PRO A 133 -3.17 17.64 14.22
C PRO A 133 -2.56 16.34 13.67
N SER A 134 -3.25 15.20 13.84
CA SER A 134 -2.82 13.89 13.32
C SER A 134 -2.71 13.87 11.79
N MET A 135 -3.68 14.48 11.08
CA MET A 135 -3.65 14.56 9.62
C MET A 135 -2.53 15.46 9.11
N LEU A 136 -2.34 16.62 9.73
CA LEU A 136 -1.23 17.52 9.40
C LEU A 136 0.12 16.85 9.65
N GLN A 137 0.28 16.14 10.77
CA GLN A 137 1.49 15.40 11.08
C GLN A 137 1.75 14.29 10.05
N THR A 138 0.73 13.54 9.64
CA THR A 138 0.84 12.52 8.59
C THR A 138 1.35 13.11 7.29
N LEU A 139 0.83 14.27 6.84
CA LEU A 139 1.29 14.93 5.62
C LEU A 139 2.73 15.46 5.75
N ARG A 140 3.13 15.98 6.91
CA ARG A 140 4.52 16.38 7.17
C ARG A 140 5.47 15.19 7.11
N ARG A 141 5.13 14.09 7.80
CA ARG A 141 5.92 12.85 7.71
C ARG A 141 6.00 12.30 6.28
N ARG A 142 4.90 12.43 5.51
CA ARG A 142 4.92 12.05 4.09
C ARG A 142 5.90 12.90 3.28
N ALA A 143 6.00 14.19 3.54
CA ALA A 143 6.99 15.06 2.89
C ALA A 143 8.44 14.67 3.25
N GLU A 144 8.69 14.35 4.52
CA GLU A 144 9.99 13.83 4.98
C GLU A 144 10.32 12.47 4.33
N PHE A 145 9.32 11.60 4.17
CA PHE A 145 9.46 10.32 3.49
C PHE A 145 9.90 10.48 2.02
N TYR A 146 9.31 11.44 1.30
CA TYR A 146 9.75 11.76 -0.08
C TYR A 146 11.18 12.29 -0.12
N HIS A 147 11.55 13.14 0.82
CA HIS A 147 12.91 13.67 0.95
C HIS A 147 13.91 12.53 1.18
N PHE A 148 13.61 11.66 2.13
CA PHE A 148 14.45 10.51 2.48
C PHE A 148 14.74 9.62 1.27
N MET A 149 13.71 9.34 0.46
CA MET A 149 13.88 8.56 -0.76
C MET A 149 14.77 9.27 -1.78
N ARG A 150 14.54 10.58 -2.04
CA ARG A 150 15.35 11.35 -2.99
C ARG A 150 16.80 11.43 -2.58
N ASP A 151 17.07 11.75 -1.33
CA ASP A 151 18.45 11.83 -0.80
C ASP A 151 19.20 10.53 -1.03
N TYR A 152 18.55 9.38 -0.80
CA TYR A 152 19.16 8.08 -1.07
C TYR A 152 19.45 7.88 -2.57
N MET A 153 18.49 8.15 -3.43
CA MET A 153 18.64 7.93 -4.87
C MET A 153 19.73 8.81 -5.46
N GLU A 154 19.80 10.08 -5.08
CA GLU A 154 20.83 11.03 -5.52
C GLU A 154 22.23 10.62 -5.00
N ALA A 155 22.33 10.18 -3.75
CA ALA A 155 23.58 9.69 -3.17
C ALA A 155 24.11 8.40 -3.84
N HIS A 156 23.26 7.69 -4.62
CA HIS A 156 23.63 6.47 -5.34
C HIS A 156 23.66 6.66 -6.86
N ASP A 157 23.89 7.90 -7.31
CA ASP A 157 24.06 8.28 -8.72
C ASP A 157 22.84 8.02 -9.62
N PHE A 158 21.64 8.01 -9.05
CA PHE A 158 20.42 7.98 -9.84
C PHE A 158 20.03 9.38 -10.32
N ILE A 159 19.58 9.48 -11.55
CA ILE A 159 19.13 10.73 -12.18
C ILE A 159 17.61 10.77 -12.17
N GLU A 160 17.03 11.81 -11.52
CA GLU A 160 15.57 12.01 -11.57
C GLU A 160 15.15 12.53 -12.96
N VAL A 161 14.35 11.73 -13.67
CA VAL A 161 13.84 12.10 -15.00
C VAL A 161 12.33 11.93 -15.05
N THR A 162 11.61 13.00 -15.36
CA THR A 162 10.15 12.95 -15.52
C THR A 162 9.77 12.42 -16.90
N THR A 163 8.72 11.63 -16.96
CA THR A 163 8.19 11.02 -18.18
C THR A 163 6.80 11.57 -18.52
N PRO A 164 6.35 11.49 -19.80
CA PRO A 164 5.04 11.98 -20.20
C PRO A 164 3.88 11.30 -19.49
N ILE A 165 2.87 12.08 -19.08
CA ILE A 165 1.60 11.59 -18.54
C ILE A 165 0.61 11.25 -19.68
N LEU A 166 0.67 11.97 -20.81
CA LEU A 166 -0.10 11.62 -22.00
C LEU A 166 0.73 10.64 -22.85
N ALA A 167 0.42 9.37 -22.75
CA ALA A 167 1.17 8.27 -23.37
C ALA A 167 0.27 7.42 -24.27
N ASN A 168 0.81 6.33 -24.79
CA ASN A 168 0.01 5.27 -25.41
C ASN A 168 -0.43 4.25 -24.37
N SER A 169 -1.54 3.56 -24.66
CA SER A 169 -1.97 2.38 -23.92
C SER A 169 -0.83 1.36 -23.82
N SER A 170 -0.64 0.83 -22.62
CA SER A 170 0.36 -0.21 -22.33
C SER A 170 -0.34 -1.37 -21.61
N PRO A 171 -0.20 -2.62 -22.07
CA PRO A 171 -0.86 -3.77 -21.46
C PRO A 171 -0.12 -4.22 -20.19
N GLU A 172 -0.27 -3.47 -19.11
CA GLU A 172 0.35 -3.76 -17.80
C GLU A 172 -0.61 -4.43 -16.80
N GLY A 173 -1.74 -4.94 -17.29
CA GLY A 173 -2.67 -5.75 -16.50
C GLY A 173 -3.88 -5.01 -15.91
N ALA A 174 -3.85 -3.68 -15.77
CA ALA A 174 -5.00 -2.88 -15.37
C ALA A 174 -5.73 -2.27 -16.58
N ARG A 175 -6.90 -1.69 -16.37
CA ARG A 175 -7.59 -0.88 -17.38
C ARG A 175 -6.97 0.52 -17.43
N ASP A 176 -6.84 1.06 -18.64
CA ASP A 176 -6.34 2.41 -18.88
C ASP A 176 -7.43 3.47 -18.68
N PHE A 177 -7.02 4.63 -18.16
CA PHE A 177 -7.78 5.86 -18.32
C PHE A 177 -7.46 6.48 -19.68
N LEU A 178 -8.47 6.63 -20.55
CA LEU A 178 -8.31 7.16 -21.90
C LEU A 178 -8.63 8.65 -21.94
N VAL A 179 -7.81 9.42 -22.67
CA VAL A 179 -7.97 10.84 -22.91
C VAL A 179 -8.08 11.07 -24.42
N SER A 180 -9.21 11.59 -24.90
CA SER A 180 -9.43 11.87 -26.32
C SER A 180 -8.49 12.94 -26.85
N SER A 181 -8.07 12.82 -28.12
CA SER A 181 -7.27 13.83 -28.79
C SER A 181 -8.15 14.76 -29.62
N ARG A 182 -8.28 16.04 -29.21
CA ARG A 182 -8.97 17.05 -29.97
C ARG A 182 -8.35 17.28 -31.37
N LEU A 183 -7.03 17.13 -31.50
CA LEU A 183 -6.29 17.35 -32.75
C LEU A 183 -6.32 16.14 -33.69
N ARG A 184 -6.71 14.98 -33.22
CA ARG A 184 -6.72 13.73 -33.95
C ARG A 184 -8.00 12.96 -33.66
N PRO A 185 -9.11 13.22 -34.33
CA PRO A 185 -10.39 12.55 -34.12
C PRO A 185 -10.26 11.03 -34.15
N GLY A 186 -10.88 10.35 -33.18
CA GLY A 186 -10.82 8.90 -33.07
C GLY A 186 -9.51 8.32 -32.50
N GLN A 187 -8.54 9.19 -32.13
CA GLN A 187 -7.31 8.78 -31.43
C GLN A 187 -7.33 9.23 -29.97
N PHE A 188 -6.70 8.42 -29.11
CA PHE A 188 -6.68 8.63 -27.68
C PHE A 188 -5.26 8.56 -27.15
N TYR A 189 -4.97 9.36 -26.15
CA TYR A 189 -3.89 9.12 -25.21
C TYR A 189 -4.40 8.21 -24.10
N ALA A 190 -3.50 7.50 -23.43
CA ALA A 190 -3.76 6.81 -22.18
C ALA A 190 -2.93 7.45 -21.06
N LEU A 191 -3.48 7.54 -19.86
CA LEU A 191 -2.70 7.85 -18.67
C LEU A 191 -1.85 6.64 -18.32
N PRO A 192 -0.53 6.77 -18.02
CA PRO A 192 0.36 5.64 -17.88
C PRO A 192 0.07 4.84 -16.60
N GLN A 193 -0.03 3.53 -16.73
CA GLN A 193 -0.12 2.61 -15.59
C GLN A 193 1.20 2.54 -14.80
N ALA A 194 2.30 2.72 -15.50
CA ALA A 194 3.67 2.90 -15.03
C ALA A 194 4.51 3.47 -16.19
N PRO A 195 5.66 4.12 -15.96
CA PRO A 195 6.53 4.65 -17.03
C PRO A 195 7.40 3.57 -17.70
N GLN A 196 6.91 2.31 -17.80
CA GLN A 196 7.69 1.14 -18.18
C GLN A 196 8.43 1.29 -19.53
N GLN A 197 7.72 1.72 -20.57
CA GLN A 197 8.35 1.88 -21.90
C GLN A 197 9.36 3.04 -21.89
N PHE A 198 9.04 4.13 -21.22
CA PHE A 198 9.92 5.31 -21.16
C PHE A 198 11.23 5.02 -20.44
N LYS A 199 11.19 4.33 -19.29
CA LYS A 199 12.41 4.01 -18.55
C LYS A 199 13.34 3.08 -19.32
N GLN A 200 12.80 2.12 -20.08
CA GLN A 200 13.60 1.27 -20.97
C GLN A 200 14.21 2.08 -22.13
N LEU A 201 13.46 3.05 -22.68
CA LEU A 201 13.99 3.99 -23.69
C LEU A 201 15.09 4.90 -23.14
N LEU A 202 15.02 5.27 -21.85
CA LEU A 202 16.09 6.03 -21.19
C LEU A 202 17.37 5.20 -21.08
N MET A 203 17.29 3.88 -20.87
CA MET A 203 18.46 3.00 -20.89
C MET A 203 19.09 2.95 -22.27
N VAL A 204 18.28 2.84 -23.34
CA VAL A 204 18.77 2.94 -24.73
C VAL A 204 19.35 4.33 -25.00
N GLY A 205 18.78 5.36 -24.43
CA GLY A 205 19.24 6.75 -24.51
C GLY A 205 20.52 7.06 -23.72
N GLY A 206 21.09 6.08 -23.02
CA GLY A 206 22.39 6.21 -22.34
C GLY A 206 22.29 6.75 -20.91
N ILE A 207 21.11 6.80 -20.28
CA ILE A 207 20.98 7.11 -18.86
C ILE A 207 21.44 5.91 -18.03
N PRO A 208 22.46 6.03 -17.17
CA PRO A 208 23.02 4.88 -16.47
C PRO A 208 22.13 4.34 -15.35
N ARG A 209 21.53 5.27 -14.57
CA ARG A 209 20.60 4.98 -13.48
C ARG A 209 19.51 6.04 -13.47
N TYR A 210 18.29 5.63 -13.72
CA TYR A 210 17.10 6.48 -13.72
C TYR A 210 16.29 6.24 -12.47
N TYR A 211 15.67 7.30 -11.93
CA TYR A 211 14.53 7.19 -11.04
C TYR A 211 13.51 8.31 -11.26
N GLN A 212 12.31 8.08 -10.78
CA GLN A 212 11.22 9.06 -10.75
C GLN A 212 10.25 8.70 -9.63
N ILE A 213 9.74 9.68 -8.90
CA ILE A 213 8.50 9.49 -8.14
C ILE A 213 7.35 9.68 -9.13
N ALA A 214 7.00 8.60 -9.79
CA ALA A 214 6.13 8.59 -10.96
C ALA A 214 4.64 8.55 -10.56
N PRO A 215 3.80 9.46 -11.08
CA PRO A 215 2.36 9.29 -11.02
C PRO A 215 1.94 8.12 -11.92
N CYS A 216 1.18 7.19 -11.37
CA CYS A 216 0.65 6.02 -12.04
C CYS A 216 -0.88 6.02 -11.97
N PHE A 217 -1.52 5.54 -13.03
CA PHE A 217 -2.98 5.59 -13.18
C PHE A 217 -3.52 4.21 -13.54
N ARG A 218 -4.43 3.68 -12.72
CA ARG A 218 -5.05 2.37 -12.97
C ARG A 218 -6.53 2.44 -12.65
N ASP A 219 -7.36 2.06 -13.61
CA ASP A 219 -8.80 1.91 -13.40
C ASP A 219 -9.08 0.53 -12.78
N GLU A 220 -8.93 0.47 -11.47
CA GLU A 220 -9.11 -0.72 -10.65
C GLU A 220 -9.93 -0.40 -9.40
N ASP A 221 -10.63 -1.38 -8.87
CA ASP A 221 -11.44 -1.22 -7.67
C ASP A 221 -10.60 -0.80 -6.46
N PRO A 222 -11.02 0.22 -5.70
CA PRO A 222 -10.32 0.67 -4.51
C PRO A 222 -10.41 -0.37 -3.38
N ARG A 223 -9.38 -0.41 -2.52
CA ARG A 223 -9.32 -1.25 -1.31
C ARG A 223 -8.71 -0.45 -0.17
N ALA A 224 -8.62 -1.06 1.01
CA ALA A 224 -7.95 -0.42 2.15
C ALA A 224 -6.46 -0.14 1.89
N ASP A 225 -5.80 -0.96 1.05
CA ASP A 225 -4.39 -0.87 0.67
C ASP A 225 -4.17 -0.34 -0.76
N ARG A 226 -5.24 0.11 -1.46
CA ARG A 226 -5.17 0.60 -2.84
C ARG A 226 -6.12 1.76 -3.10
N LEU A 227 -5.57 2.88 -3.57
CA LEU A 227 -6.34 4.04 -4.04
C LEU A 227 -7.04 3.74 -5.37
N TYR A 228 -8.12 4.46 -5.64
CA TYR A 228 -8.74 4.47 -6.96
C TYR A 228 -8.05 5.50 -7.86
N GLY A 229 -7.66 5.05 -9.03
CA GLY A 229 -7.19 5.90 -10.12
C GLY A 229 -5.70 6.19 -10.02
N ASP A 230 -5.31 7.18 -9.24
CA ASP A 230 -3.95 7.70 -9.19
C ASP A 230 -3.21 7.33 -7.88
N PHE A 231 -1.95 6.97 -8.04
CA PHE A 231 -1.00 6.67 -6.95
C PHE A 231 0.43 6.94 -7.43
N TYR A 232 1.40 6.85 -6.52
CA TYR A 232 2.80 7.14 -6.84
C TYR A 232 3.70 5.93 -6.65
N GLN A 233 4.70 5.81 -7.53
CA GLN A 233 5.76 4.82 -7.41
C GLN A 233 7.12 5.51 -7.40
N LEU A 234 8.03 5.06 -6.51
CA LEU A 234 9.45 5.28 -6.71
C LEU A 234 9.88 4.27 -7.77
N ASP A 235 9.88 4.72 -9.02
CA ASP A 235 10.22 3.92 -10.19
C ASP A 235 11.69 4.12 -10.55
N LEU A 236 12.39 3.04 -10.87
CA LEU A 236 13.81 3.09 -11.20
C LEU A 236 14.21 2.03 -12.23
N GLU A 237 15.31 2.33 -12.94
CA GLU A 237 15.92 1.40 -13.90
C GLU A 237 17.44 1.65 -13.95
N MET A 238 18.22 0.57 -14.13
CA MET A 238 19.68 0.56 -14.18
C MET A 238 20.16 -0.12 -15.44
N SER A 239 21.02 0.51 -16.23
CA SER A 239 21.63 -0.04 -17.42
C SER A 239 22.85 -0.91 -17.10
N PHE A 240 23.19 -1.84 -18.01
CA PHE A 240 24.26 -2.83 -17.88
C PHE A 240 24.09 -3.75 -16.64
N VAL A 241 22.85 -4.16 -16.40
CA VAL A 241 22.47 -5.09 -15.33
C VAL A 241 21.80 -6.32 -15.97
N GLU A 242 22.40 -7.48 -15.74
CA GLU A 242 21.95 -8.77 -16.29
C GLU A 242 21.26 -9.65 -15.25
N GLU A 243 21.42 -9.35 -13.96
CA GLU A 243 20.87 -10.13 -12.85
C GLU A 243 20.03 -9.25 -11.91
N GLY A 244 18.84 -9.67 -11.57
CA GLY A 244 17.95 -8.96 -10.66
C GLY A 244 18.53 -8.74 -9.26
N GLU A 245 19.51 -9.56 -8.83
CA GLU A 245 20.18 -9.40 -7.54
C GLU A 245 20.89 -8.05 -7.40
N VAL A 246 21.43 -7.50 -8.48
CA VAL A 246 22.08 -6.18 -8.48
C VAL A 246 21.09 -5.08 -8.06
N VAL A 247 19.87 -5.10 -8.60
CA VAL A 247 18.82 -4.14 -8.23
C VAL A 247 18.38 -4.35 -6.78
N ARG A 248 18.15 -5.61 -6.37
CA ARG A 248 17.71 -5.95 -5.00
C ARG A 248 18.73 -5.46 -3.98
N THR A 249 20.00 -5.77 -4.15
CA THR A 249 21.06 -5.36 -3.21
C THR A 249 21.30 -3.86 -3.22
N THR A 250 21.08 -3.17 -4.34
CA THR A 250 21.16 -1.70 -4.41
C THR A 250 20.02 -1.05 -3.62
N MET A 251 18.82 -1.62 -3.61
CA MET A 251 17.64 -0.98 -3.00
C MET A 251 17.38 -1.40 -1.54
N GLU A 252 17.93 -2.54 -1.10
CA GLU A 252 17.75 -3.00 0.28
C GLU A 252 18.18 -1.99 1.36
N PRO A 253 19.32 -1.28 1.24
CA PRO A 253 19.70 -0.30 2.25
C PRO A 253 18.68 0.83 2.40
N LEU A 254 18.06 1.30 1.30
CA LEU A 254 16.99 2.29 1.36
C LEU A 254 15.81 1.77 2.20
N ILE A 255 15.32 0.57 1.88
CA ILE A 255 14.15 0.04 2.57
C ILE A 255 14.45 -0.27 4.04
N LYS A 256 15.64 -0.78 4.35
CA LYS A 256 16.08 -1.01 5.74
C LYS A 256 16.14 0.31 6.52
N SER A 257 16.74 1.36 5.96
CA SER A 257 16.82 2.66 6.62
C SER A 257 15.46 3.37 6.73
N LEU A 258 14.55 3.18 5.78
CA LEU A 258 13.15 3.63 5.93
C LEU A 258 12.47 2.96 7.14
N VAL A 259 12.77 1.70 7.41
CA VAL A 259 12.24 0.99 8.59
C VAL A 259 12.90 1.47 9.88
N THR A 260 14.23 1.54 9.91
CA THR A 260 14.99 1.80 11.15
C THR A 260 15.13 3.28 11.49
N ASP A 261 15.48 4.10 10.50
CA ASP A 261 15.89 5.49 10.71
C ASP A 261 14.71 6.44 10.53
N PHE A 262 13.82 6.18 9.56
CA PHE A 262 12.62 6.99 9.35
C PHE A 262 11.44 6.57 10.24
N ALA A 263 11.08 5.26 10.24
CA ALA A 263 9.93 4.77 10.99
C ALA A 263 10.24 4.39 12.44
N HIS A 264 11.51 4.25 12.80
CA HIS A 264 11.99 3.80 14.12
C HIS A 264 11.43 2.44 14.54
N LYS A 265 11.21 1.55 13.57
CA LYS A 265 10.72 0.18 13.77
C LYS A 265 11.87 -0.82 13.72
N LYS A 266 11.60 -2.03 14.19
CA LYS A 266 12.56 -3.13 14.19
C LYS A 266 12.41 -3.97 12.93
N LEU A 267 13.52 -4.33 12.30
CA LEU A 267 13.52 -5.39 11.28
C LEU A 267 13.41 -6.76 11.96
N LEU A 268 12.59 -7.65 11.40
CA LEU A 268 12.50 -9.05 11.85
C LEU A 268 13.84 -9.77 11.66
N SER A 269 14.54 -9.47 10.57
CA SER A 269 15.87 -10.02 10.25
C SER A 269 16.73 -8.94 9.60
N ALA A 270 18.03 -8.95 9.88
CA ALA A 270 19.02 -8.10 9.22
C ALA A 270 19.22 -8.49 7.75
N GLU A 271 19.08 -9.77 7.42
CA GLU A 271 19.10 -10.28 6.06
C GLU A 271 17.67 -10.41 5.52
N ILE A 272 17.45 -9.96 4.29
CA ILE A 272 16.16 -10.09 3.60
C ILE A 272 16.19 -11.40 2.82
N PRO A 273 15.36 -12.40 3.18
CA PRO A 273 15.37 -13.69 2.50
C PRO A 273 14.87 -13.58 1.05
N ARG A 274 15.45 -14.39 0.16
CA ARG A 274 14.99 -14.62 -1.21
C ARG A 274 14.21 -15.92 -1.23
N ILE A 275 12.92 -15.84 -1.47
CA ILE A 275 12.02 -17.00 -1.46
C ILE A 275 11.50 -17.18 -2.88
N PRO A 276 11.82 -18.32 -3.55
CA PRO A 276 11.23 -18.61 -4.85
C PRO A 276 9.69 -18.62 -4.79
N TYR A 277 9.05 -18.14 -5.86
CA TYR A 277 7.57 -18.06 -5.93
C TYR A 277 6.91 -19.38 -5.56
N GLN A 278 7.38 -20.50 -6.12
CA GLN A 278 6.82 -21.81 -5.84
C GLN A 278 6.98 -22.22 -4.36
N GLU A 279 8.11 -21.85 -3.75
CA GLU A 279 8.34 -22.08 -2.31
C GLU A 279 7.39 -21.22 -1.47
N ALA A 280 7.19 -19.94 -1.82
CA ALA A 280 6.24 -19.07 -1.12
C ALA A 280 4.83 -19.64 -1.16
N MET A 281 4.37 -20.09 -2.33
CA MET A 281 3.07 -20.73 -2.49
C MET A 281 2.96 -22.04 -1.70
N ASN A 282 4.02 -22.82 -1.62
CA ASN A 282 4.02 -24.09 -0.87
C ASN A 282 4.04 -23.89 0.64
N ARG A 283 4.82 -22.91 1.15
CA ARG A 283 5.00 -22.66 2.59
C ARG A 283 3.92 -21.76 3.18
N PHE A 284 3.44 -20.79 2.41
CA PHE A 284 2.54 -19.76 2.94
C PHE A 284 1.17 -19.71 2.25
N GLY A 285 1.03 -20.37 1.11
CA GLY A 285 -0.20 -20.36 0.31
C GLY A 285 -0.49 -19.03 -0.38
N VAL A 286 0.47 -18.11 -0.37
CA VAL A 286 0.39 -16.77 -0.98
C VAL A 286 1.77 -16.33 -1.47
N ASP A 287 1.78 -15.48 -2.49
CA ASP A 287 2.97 -14.82 -3.05
C ASP A 287 3.43 -13.58 -2.23
N LYS A 288 2.66 -13.20 -1.21
CA LYS A 288 2.91 -12.03 -0.35
C LYS A 288 2.84 -12.42 1.13
N PRO A 289 3.77 -13.26 1.61
CA PRO A 289 3.71 -13.77 2.98
C PRO A 289 4.07 -12.69 4.00
N ASP A 290 3.29 -12.62 5.09
CA ASP A 290 3.70 -11.93 6.29
C ASP A 290 4.53 -12.91 7.14
N LEU A 291 5.82 -12.59 7.32
CA LEU A 291 6.77 -13.45 8.03
C LEU A 291 6.83 -13.18 9.54
N ARG A 292 6.08 -12.20 10.06
CA ARG A 292 6.07 -11.84 11.49
C ARG A 292 5.56 -12.96 12.39
N TYR A 293 4.79 -13.87 11.83
CA TYR A 293 4.26 -15.04 12.52
C TYR A 293 4.55 -16.32 11.71
N GLY A 294 4.81 -17.41 12.36
CA GLY A 294 5.05 -18.71 11.72
C GLY A 294 3.81 -19.26 11.02
N MET A 295 3.33 -20.44 11.41
CA MET A 295 2.13 -21.06 10.85
C MET A 295 2.29 -21.41 9.36
N GLU A 296 3.46 -21.95 8.98
CA GLU A 296 3.69 -22.42 7.62
C GLU A 296 2.76 -23.59 7.29
N LEU A 297 2.45 -23.74 6.00
CA LEU A 297 1.71 -24.88 5.48
C LEU A 297 2.61 -26.10 5.50
N ILE A 298 2.18 -27.15 6.14
CA ILE A 298 2.93 -28.40 6.32
C ILE A 298 2.34 -29.45 5.38
N ASP A 299 3.16 -29.98 4.49
CA ASP A 299 2.75 -31.06 3.57
C ASP A 299 2.63 -32.38 4.33
N LEU A 300 1.47 -32.99 4.23
CA LEU A 300 1.15 -34.29 4.86
C LEU A 300 0.84 -35.38 3.83
N LYS A 301 0.95 -35.09 2.53
CA LYS A 301 0.57 -36.02 1.46
C LYS A 301 1.28 -37.36 1.56
N GLU A 302 2.61 -37.34 1.73
CA GLU A 302 3.38 -38.59 1.81
C GLU A 302 3.11 -39.33 3.15
N ALA A 303 2.93 -38.57 4.24
CA ALA A 303 2.65 -39.14 5.56
C ALA A 303 1.26 -39.82 5.64
N LEU A 304 0.32 -39.40 4.79
CA LEU A 304 -1.07 -39.88 4.76
C LEU A 304 -1.42 -40.60 3.46
N LYS A 305 -0.43 -41.06 2.68
CA LYS A 305 -0.67 -41.69 1.37
C LYS A 305 -1.53 -42.95 1.43
N ASP A 306 -1.41 -43.72 2.51
CA ASP A 306 -2.11 -44.98 2.72
C ASP A 306 -3.37 -44.82 3.60
N THR A 307 -3.79 -43.61 3.88
CA THR A 307 -4.94 -43.33 4.75
C THR A 307 -6.25 -43.90 4.21
N ALA A 308 -7.04 -44.49 5.10
CA ALA A 308 -8.40 -44.92 4.76
C ALA A 308 -9.40 -43.75 4.71
N PHE A 309 -9.03 -42.57 5.18
CA PHE A 309 -9.89 -41.38 5.20
C PHE A 309 -10.01 -40.78 3.79
N LYS A 310 -11.12 -41.05 3.13
CA LYS A 310 -11.36 -40.68 1.71
C LYS A 310 -11.13 -39.20 1.40
N VAL A 311 -11.39 -38.30 2.36
CA VAL A 311 -11.20 -36.85 2.18
C VAL A 311 -9.72 -36.50 1.96
N PHE A 312 -8.79 -37.31 2.48
CA PHE A 312 -7.37 -37.09 2.30
C PHE A 312 -6.75 -37.87 1.12
N GLN A 313 -7.58 -38.60 0.38
CA GLN A 313 -7.18 -39.28 -0.87
C GLN A 313 -7.27 -38.34 -2.08
N THR A 314 -6.64 -37.16 -1.98
CA THR A 314 -6.64 -36.10 -3.00
C THR A 314 -5.22 -35.81 -3.47
N GLU A 315 -5.06 -34.90 -4.45
CA GLU A 315 -3.78 -34.49 -4.98
C GLU A 315 -2.84 -33.96 -3.89
N SER A 316 -3.35 -33.06 -3.03
CA SER A 316 -2.59 -32.42 -1.96
C SER A 316 -3.34 -32.51 -0.62
N VAL A 317 -2.59 -32.77 0.44
CA VAL A 317 -3.06 -32.70 1.85
C VAL A 317 -2.06 -31.89 2.62
N LYS A 318 -2.43 -30.70 3.08
CA LYS A 318 -1.60 -29.83 3.91
C LYS A 318 -2.33 -29.45 5.20
N ALA A 319 -1.55 -29.01 6.18
CA ALA A 319 -2.08 -28.52 7.44
C ALA A 319 -1.40 -27.24 7.89
N ILE A 320 -2.06 -26.48 8.76
CA ILE A 320 -1.47 -25.41 9.56
C ILE A 320 -1.67 -25.70 11.04
N CYS A 321 -0.61 -25.49 11.83
CA CYS A 321 -0.67 -25.60 13.29
C CYS A 321 -0.90 -24.20 13.89
N VAL A 322 -2.03 -24.03 14.56
CA VAL A 322 -2.40 -22.80 15.25
C VAL A 322 -2.06 -22.94 16.73
N LYS A 323 -1.03 -22.23 17.16
CA LYS A 323 -0.65 -22.20 18.57
C LYS A 323 -1.77 -21.60 19.42
N ASN A 324 -2.04 -22.21 20.58
CA ASN A 324 -3.18 -21.92 21.45
C ASN A 324 -4.56 -22.08 20.78
N GLY A 325 -4.64 -22.78 19.64
CA GLY A 325 -5.87 -22.98 18.89
C GLY A 325 -6.96 -23.77 19.63
N ALA A 326 -6.62 -24.50 20.70
CA ALA A 326 -7.59 -25.16 21.58
C ALA A 326 -8.52 -24.19 22.32
N THR A 327 -8.16 -22.89 22.41
CA THR A 327 -9.00 -21.85 23.01
C THR A 327 -10.15 -21.40 22.10
N LEU A 328 -10.14 -21.80 20.82
CA LEU A 328 -11.21 -21.46 19.88
C LEU A 328 -12.53 -22.12 20.29
N SER A 329 -13.56 -21.30 20.45
CA SER A 329 -14.92 -21.80 20.64
C SER A 329 -15.45 -22.47 19.36
N ARG A 330 -16.46 -23.31 19.51
CA ARG A 330 -17.10 -23.97 18.38
C ARG A 330 -17.60 -22.98 17.33
N SER A 331 -18.23 -21.88 17.77
CA SER A 331 -18.72 -20.83 16.86
C SER A 331 -17.58 -20.16 16.07
N GLN A 332 -16.41 -19.98 16.68
CA GLN A 332 -15.23 -19.44 15.98
C GLN A 332 -14.71 -20.43 14.94
N ILE A 333 -14.65 -21.73 15.26
CA ILE A 333 -14.27 -22.77 14.29
C ILE A 333 -15.27 -22.83 13.13
N ASP A 334 -16.58 -22.73 13.43
CA ASP A 334 -17.63 -22.70 12.41
C ASP A 334 -17.45 -21.46 11.49
N ASN A 335 -17.09 -20.29 12.02
CA ASN A 335 -16.77 -19.09 11.23
C ASN A 335 -15.57 -19.29 10.29
N PHE A 336 -14.48 -19.92 10.78
CA PHE A 336 -13.34 -20.26 9.94
C PHE A 336 -13.70 -21.30 8.87
N THR A 337 -14.58 -22.25 9.21
CA THR A 337 -15.09 -23.23 8.25
C THR A 337 -15.91 -22.55 7.13
N GLU A 338 -16.77 -21.59 7.48
CA GLU A 338 -17.52 -20.80 6.48
C GLU A 338 -16.58 -19.95 5.60
N LYS A 339 -15.53 -19.39 6.18
CA LYS A 339 -14.49 -18.69 5.41
C LYS A 339 -13.79 -19.64 4.42
N ALA A 340 -13.42 -20.84 4.86
CA ALA A 340 -12.82 -21.85 4.00
C ALA A 340 -13.76 -22.24 2.84
N ARG A 341 -15.07 -22.41 3.13
CA ARG A 341 -16.08 -22.72 2.09
C ARG A 341 -16.23 -21.61 1.05
N LYS A 342 -16.23 -20.35 1.49
CA LYS A 342 -16.26 -19.19 0.56
C LYS A 342 -15.03 -19.14 -0.36
N LEU A 343 -13.92 -19.74 0.07
CA LEU A 343 -12.68 -19.86 -0.72
C LEU A 343 -12.68 -21.11 -1.62
N GLY A 344 -13.73 -21.94 -1.57
CA GLY A 344 -13.92 -23.11 -2.41
C GLY A 344 -13.61 -24.45 -1.74
N ALA A 345 -13.36 -24.50 -0.42
CA ALA A 345 -13.19 -25.76 0.28
C ALA A 345 -14.53 -26.46 0.52
N GLY A 346 -14.57 -27.79 0.49
CA GLY A 346 -15.74 -28.59 0.87
C GLY A 346 -16.06 -28.53 2.37
N GLY A 347 -15.08 -28.21 3.19
CA GLY A 347 -15.15 -28.08 4.64
C GLY A 347 -13.77 -27.78 5.22
N LEU A 348 -13.70 -27.69 6.55
CA LEU A 348 -12.44 -27.50 7.28
C LEU A 348 -12.29 -28.58 8.35
N ALA A 349 -11.45 -29.58 8.06
CA ALA A 349 -11.11 -30.60 9.04
C ALA A 349 -10.12 -30.05 10.07
N TYR A 350 -10.21 -30.51 11.31
CA TYR A 350 -9.31 -30.06 12.37
C TYR A 350 -9.08 -31.11 13.44
N ILE A 351 -7.96 -30.97 14.14
CA ILE A 351 -7.58 -31.70 15.35
C ILE A 351 -7.20 -30.69 16.43
N ILE A 352 -7.74 -30.86 17.64
CA ILE A 352 -7.38 -30.08 18.83
C ILE A 352 -6.65 -30.99 19.80
N TYR A 353 -5.50 -30.53 20.30
CA TYR A 353 -4.74 -31.20 21.34
C TYR A 353 -4.98 -30.50 22.68
N GLU A 354 -5.73 -31.14 23.58
CA GLU A 354 -6.08 -30.54 24.88
C GLU A 354 -6.08 -31.61 25.96
N ASN A 355 -5.41 -31.32 27.09
CA ASN A 355 -5.29 -32.22 28.25
C ASN A 355 -4.76 -33.64 27.91
N ASP A 356 -3.78 -33.69 27.00
CA ASP A 356 -3.21 -34.93 26.44
C ASP A 356 -4.21 -35.81 25.68
N GLU A 357 -5.38 -35.24 25.32
CA GLU A 357 -6.40 -35.87 24.49
C GLU A 357 -6.47 -35.23 23.11
N VAL A 358 -6.94 -36.02 22.14
CA VAL A 358 -7.21 -35.57 20.78
C VAL A 358 -8.71 -35.36 20.58
N LYS A 359 -9.14 -34.11 20.44
CA LYS A 359 -10.53 -33.75 20.13
C LYS A 359 -10.66 -33.43 18.66
N SER A 360 -11.40 -34.22 17.89
CA SER A 360 -11.52 -34.03 16.45
C SER A 360 -12.72 -34.76 15.87
N PRO A 361 -13.45 -34.18 14.93
CA PRO A 361 -14.51 -34.91 14.19
C PRO A 361 -13.94 -35.97 13.25
N ILE A 362 -12.64 -35.87 12.88
CA ILE A 362 -12.00 -36.78 11.92
C ILE A 362 -11.11 -37.85 12.57
N ALA A 363 -10.77 -37.74 13.87
CA ALA A 363 -9.84 -38.67 14.55
C ALA A 363 -10.28 -40.13 14.41
N LYS A 364 -11.58 -40.41 14.43
CA LYS A 364 -12.14 -41.77 14.26
C LYS A 364 -11.85 -42.44 12.91
N PHE A 365 -11.42 -41.67 11.92
CA PHE A 365 -11.08 -42.16 10.58
C PHE A 365 -9.56 -42.31 10.37
N LEU A 366 -8.75 -41.89 11.34
CA LEU A 366 -7.30 -41.95 11.31
C LEU A 366 -6.77 -42.98 12.29
N THR A 367 -5.70 -43.64 11.93
CA THR A 367 -5.00 -44.60 12.83
C THR A 367 -4.17 -43.82 13.84
N GLU A 368 -3.79 -44.49 14.95
CA GLU A 368 -2.90 -43.91 15.96
C GLU A 368 -1.53 -43.50 15.35
N ALA A 369 -1.02 -44.27 14.40
CA ALA A 369 0.23 -43.98 13.71
C ALA A 369 0.11 -42.68 12.84
N GLU A 370 -1.02 -42.49 12.16
CA GLU A 370 -1.28 -41.26 11.40
C GLU A 370 -1.42 -40.06 12.31
N LEU A 371 -2.16 -40.18 13.43
CA LEU A 371 -2.27 -39.10 14.42
C LEU A 371 -0.93 -38.71 15.03
N ALA A 372 -0.09 -39.71 15.37
CA ALA A 372 1.26 -39.47 15.86
C ALA A 372 2.13 -38.77 14.82
N LYS A 373 2.04 -39.17 13.54
CA LYS A 373 2.80 -38.58 12.44
C LYS A 373 2.35 -37.16 12.15
N ILE A 374 1.06 -36.88 12.19
CA ILE A 374 0.51 -35.52 12.07
C ILE A 374 1.07 -34.63 13.18
N LYS A 375 1.04 -35.10 14.44
CA LYS A 375 1.56 -34.35 15.58
C LYS A 375 3.06 -34.05 15.42
N GLU A 376 3.85 -35.06 15.02
CA GLU A 376 5.29 -34.92 14.79
C GLU A 376 5.58 -33.85 13.71
N LEU A 377 4.96 -33.98 12.53
CA LEU A 377 5.23 -33.10 11.40
C LEU A 377 4.74 -31.67 11.63
N THR A 378 3.60 -31.52 12.29
CA THR A 378 3.02 -30.19 12.58
C THR A 378 3.66 -29.52 13.79
N GLY A 379 4.43 -30.24 14.61
CA GLY A 379 4.98 -29.73 15.86
C GLY A 379 3.89 -29.27 16.85
N ALA A 380 2.69 -29.89 16.75
CA ALA A 380 1.57 -29.53 17.62
C ALA A 380 1.79 -30.03 19.05
N GLU A 381 1.52 -29.14 19.98
CA GLU A 381 1.63 -29.38 21.42
C GLU A 381 0.26 -29.33 22.09
N ASN A 382 0.22 -29.66 23.39
CA ASN A 382 -1.01 -29.51 24.17
C ASN A 382 -1.44 -28.03 24.21
N GLY A 383 -2.69 -27.74 23.88
CA GLY A 383 -3.22 -26.40 23.70
C GLY A 383 -3.30 -25.91 22.23
N ASP A 384 -2.74 -26.66 21.28
CA ASP A 384 -2.74 -26.28 19.85
C ASP A 384 -3.92 -26.89 19.08
N ALA A 385 -4.20 -26.31 17.92
CA ALA A 385 -5.12 -26.89 16.94
C ALA A 385 -4.45 -26.98 15.56
N VAL A 386 -4.70 -28.07 14.85
CA VAL A 386 -4.23 -28.32 13.49
C VAL A 386 -5.42 -28.31 12.55
N PHE A 387 -5.38 -27.47 11.51
CA PHE A 387 -6.42 -27.35 10.49
C PHE A 387 -5.91 -27.86 9.15
N PHE A 388 -6.76 -28.57 8.39
CA PHE A 388 -6.36 -29.29 7.19
C PHE A 388 -7.03 -28.74 5.94
N GLY A 389 -6.27 -28.71 4.85
CA GLY A 389 -6.78 -28.57 3.47
C GLY A 389 -6.47 -29.84 2.70
N ALA A 390 -7.45 -30.33 1.94
CA ALA A 390 -7.33 -31.53 1.10
C ALA A 390 -8.12 -31.33 -0.18
N ASP A 391 -7.43 -31.14 -1.32
CA ASP A 391 -7.98 -30.90 -2.66
C ASP A 391 -6.84 -30.86 -3.69
N SER A 392 -7.01 -30.15 -4.83
CA SER A 392 -5.91 -29.75 -5.72
C SER A 392 -4.93 -28.83 -4.98
N LEU A 393 -3.66 -28.86 -5.36
CA LEU A 393 -2.59 -28.08 -4.71
C LEU A 393 -2.91 -26.57 -4.69
N SER A 394 -3.39 -26.03 -5.81
CA SER A 394 -3.76 -24.62 -5.94
C SER A 394 -4.86 -24.23 -4.93
N LYS A 395 -5.91 -25.04 -4.83
CA LYS A 395 -7.01 -24.77 -3.91
C LYS A 395 -6.60 -24.90 -2.44
N VAL A 396 -5.81 -25.92 -2.09
CA VAL A 396 -5.28 -26.11 -0.73
C VAL A 396 -4.42 -24.91 -0.32
N ASN A 397 -3.50 -24.47 -1.17
CA ASN A 397 -2.66 -23.31 -0.91
C ASN A 397 -3.51 -22.04 -0.71
N LYS A 398 -4.45 -21.76 -1.61
CA LYS A 398 -5.37 -20.61 -1.51
C LYS A 398 -6.15 -20.60 -0.20
N VAL A 399 -6.78 -21.73 0.16
CA VAL A 399 -7.63 -21.83 1.36
C VAL A 399 -6.79 -21.68 2.62
N LEU A 400 -5.73 -22.47 2.77
CA LEU A 400 -4.90 -22.44 3.97
C LEU A 400 -4.11 -21.14 4.10
N GLY A 401 -3.63 -20.57 3.01
CA GLY A 401 -2.96 -19.27 3.01
C GLY A 401 -3.87 -18.15 3.53
N GLN A 402 -5.13 -18.11 3.12
CA GLN A 402 -6.10 -17.13 3.62
C GLN A 402 -6.54 -17.41 5.07
N LEU A 403 -6.62 -18.68 5.47
CA LEU A 403 -6.88 -19.05 6.85
C LEU A 403 -5.70 -18.70 7.77
N ARG A 404 -4.46 -18.88 7.31
CA ARG A 404 -3.25 -18.45 7.99
C ARG A 404 -3.30 -16.99 8.40
N ILE A 405 -3.69 -16.11 7.46
CA ILE A 405 -3.87 -14.67 7.71
C ILE A 405 -4.99 -14.44 8.74
N ALA A 406 -6.13 -15.13 8.57
CA ALA A 406 -7.28 -14.96 9.45
C ALA A 406 -7.01 -15.44 10.89
N PHE A 407 -6.25 -16.51 11.08
CA PHE A 407 -5.81 -16.95 12.41
C PHE A 407 -4.82 -15.97 13.03
N ALA A 408 -3.88 -15.43 12.24
CA ALA A 408 -2.95 -14.43 12.72
C ALA A 408 -3.66 -13.16 13.22
N ASP A 409 -4.70 -12.70 12.51
CA ASP A 409 -5.55 -11.58 12.93
C ASP A 409 -6.33 -11.91 14.21
N HIS A 410 -6.93 -13.09 14.26
CA HIS A 410 -7.72 -13.53 15.43
C HIS A 410 -6.90 -13.60 16.72
N PHE A 411 -5.67 -14.10 16.64
CA PHE A 411 -4.77 -14.27 17.78
C PHE A 411 -3.83 -13.07 18.00
N ASN A 412 -3.98 -11.97 17.24
CA ASN A 412 -3.13 -10.78 17.30
C ASN A 412 -1.63 -11.10 17.22
N LEU A 413 -1.24 -11.95 16.27
CA LEU A 413 0.15 -12.42 16.12
C LEU A 413 1.06 -11.41 15.39
N LYS A 414 0.51 -10.29 14.92
CA LYS A 414 1.22 -9.27 14.17
C LYS A 414 1.71 -8.18 15.14
N ASP A 415 3.02 -8.08 15.35
CA ASP A 415 3.62 -6.97 16.09
C ASP A 415 3.84 -5.79 15.12
N ASP A 416 3.13 -4.68 15.34
CA ASP A 416 3.20 -3.50 14.48
C ASP A 416 4.54 -2.75 14.62
N ASN A 417 5.32 -2.99 15.68
CA ASN A 417 6.67 -2.44 15.83
C ASN A 417 7.74 -3.23 15.06
N VAL A 418 7.37 -4.38 14.48
CA VAL A 418 8.27 -5.24 13.71
C VAL A 418 7.89 -5.20 12.24
N VAL A 419 8.91 -5.01 11.39
CA VAL A 419 8.77 -5.10 9.94
C VAL A 419 9.50 -6.32 9.44
N ALA A 420 8.75 -7.20 8.77
CA ALA A 420 9.26 -8.36 8.09
C ALA A 420 9.35 -8.09 6.59
N LEU A 421 10.54 -8.28 6.02
CA LEU A 421 10.82 -8.11 4.61
C LEU A 421 11.20 -9.45 3.98
N CYS A 422 10.77 -9.70 2.75
CA CYS A 422 11.31 -10.75 1.90
C CYS A 422 11.24 -10.35 0.43
N TRP A 423 12.10 -10.93 -0.37
CA TRP A 423 11.97 -10.96 -1.81
C TRP A 423 11.31 -12.26 -2.24
N ILE A 424 10.25 -12.15 -3.03
CA ILE A 424 9.75 -13.28 -3.81
C ILE A 424 10.43 -13.21 -5.16
N VAL A 425 11.03 -14.30 -5.59
CA VAL A 425 11.84 -14.38 -6.81
C VAL A 425 11.38 -15.54 -7.67
N ASP A 426 11.87 -15.61 -8.90
CA ASP A 426 11.64 -16.76 -9.76
C ASP A 426 10.16 -17.03 -10.05
N PHE A 427 9.47 -15.99 -10.50
CA PHE A 427 8.07 -16.09 -10.90
C PHE A 427 7.91 -16.96 -12.16
N PRO A 428 6.77 -17.68 -12.30
CA PRO A 428 6.46 -18.37 -13.55
C PRO A 428 6.31 -17.33 -14.68
N PHE A 429 6.94 -17.61 -15.84
CA PHE A 429 6.82 -16.72 -17.00
C PHE A 429 5.45 -16.86 -17.68
N TYR A 430 4.97 -18.09 -17.77
CA TYR A 430 3.64 -18.43 -18.27
C TYR A 430 2.82 -19.11 -17.17
N GLU A 431 1.50 -18.96 -17.26
CA GLU A 431 0.53 -19.66 -16.42
C GLU A 431 -0.60 -20.24 -17.28
N TRP A 432 -1.36 -21.16 -16.71
CA TRP A 432 -2.52 -21.72 -17.37
C TRP A 432 -3.76 -20.93 -16.98
N ASP A 433 -4.39 -20.24 -17.95
CA ASP A 433 -5.68 -19.59 -17.76
C ASP A 433 -6.80 -20.65 -17.86
N GLU A 434 -7.32 -21.09 -16.71
CA GLU A 434 -8.39 -22.08 -16.64
C GLU A 434 -9.68 -21.57 -17.31
N GLY A 435 -9.94 -20.26 -17.25
CA GLY A 435 -11.15 -19.65 -17.84
C GLY A 435 -11.13 -19.68 -19.37
N LYS A 436 -9.96 -19.50 -19.96
CA LYS A 436 -9.76 -19.54 -21.43
C LYS A 436 -9.21 -20.86 -21.91
N ASN A 437 -8.84 -21.78 -21.01
CA ASN A 437 -8.22 -23.07 -21.28
C ASN A 437 -7.01 -22.95 -22.22
N LYS A 438 -6.09 -22.04 -21.92
CA LYS A 438 -4.87 -21.77 -22.70
C LYS A 438 -3.76 -21.20 -21.82
N LEU A 439 -2.53 -21.22 -22.37
CA LEU A 439 -1.40 -20.48 -21.81
C LEU A 439 -1.65 -18.96 -21.89
N ASP A 440 -1.26 -18.25 -20.85
CA ASP A 440 -1.20 -16.80 -20.81
C ASP A 440 0.07 -16.35 -20.07
N PHE A 441 0.40 -15.06 -20.06
CA PHE A 441 1.50 -14.56 -19.24
C PHE A 441 1.16 -14.70 -17.75
N GLY A 442 2.14 -15.17 -16.97
CA GLY A 442 1.96 -15.34 -15.53
C GLY A 442 1.85 -13.98 -14.82
N HIS A 443 2.72 -13.03 -15.13
CA HIS A 443 2.74 -11.71 -14.51
C HIS A 443 3.14 -10.59 -15.49
N ASN A 444 4.45 -10.47 -15.81
CA ASN A 444 4.97 -9.32 -16.57
C ASN A 444 5.64 -9.79 -17.89
N PRO A 445 5.05 -9.47 -19.06
CA PRO A 445 5.61 -9.87 -20.35
C PRO A 445 6.94 -9.18 -20.70
N PHE A 446 7.30 -8.09 -20.02
CA PHE A 446 8.55 -7.36 -20.24
C PHE A 446 9.74 -7.95 -19.47
N SER A 447 9.51 -8.98 -18.65
CA SER A 447 10.58 -9.68 -17.95
C SER A 447 11.40 -10.53 -18.89
N MET A 448 12.69 -10.72 -18.58
CA MET A 448 13.54 -11.67 -19.31
C MET A 448 13.25 -13.09 -18.80
N PRO A 449 12.88 -14.05 -19.66
CA PRO A 449 12.85 -15.45 -19.27
C PRO A 449 14.27 -15.92 -18.94
N LYS A 450 14.45 -16.62 -17.83
CA LYS A 450 15.75 -17.21 -17.48
C LYS A 450 16.19 -18.20 -18.56
N GLY A 451 17.43 -18.05 -19.04
CA GLY A 451 17.95 -18.79 -20.19
C GLY A 451 17.62 -18.16 -21.56
N GLY A 452 16.89 -17.03 -21.57
CA GLY A 452 16.64 -16.20 -22.76
C GLY A 452 15.98 -16.98 -23.91
N LEU A 453 16.36 -16.64 -25.14
CA LEU A 453 15.80 -17.26 -26.36
C LEU A 453 15.93 -18.78 -26.37
N LYS A 454 17.08 -19.32 -25.91
CA LYS A 454 17.33 -20.75 -25.90
C LYS A 454 16.32 -21.54 -25.05
N ALA A 455 15.94 -21.01 -23.89
CA ALA A 455 14.95 -21.65 -23.04
C ALA A 455 13.55 -21.68 -23.72
N LEU A 456 13.19 -20.61 -24.42
CA LEU A 456 11.95 -20.52 -25.19
C LEU A 456 11.90 -21.46 -26.41
N GLU A 457 13.05 -21.66 -27.08
CA GLU A 457 13.14 -22.52 -28.25
C GLU A 457 13.14 -24.01 -27.88
N SER A 458 13.68 -24.36 -26.72
CA SER A 458 13.71 -25.73 -26.24
C SER A 458 12.41 -26.22 -25.61
N ALA A 459 11.49 -25.33 -25.28
CA ALA A 459 10.19 -25.69 -24.67
C ALA A 459 9.15 -26.04 -25.75
N GLU A 460 8.97 -27.31 -26.01
CA GLU A 460 8.04 -27.82 -27.04
C GLU A 460 6.63 -28.04 -26.47
N THR A 461 6.53 -28.62 -25.29
CA THR A 461 5.26 -28.94 -24.63
C THR A 461 4.76 -27.81 -23.74
N ASP A 462 3.46 -27.76 -23.44
CA ASP A 462 2.89 -26.76 -22.51
C ASP A 462 3.45 -26.92 -21.10
N ALA A 463 3.78 -28.14 -20.66
CA ALA A 463 4.42 -28.37 -19.38
C ALA A 463 5.84 -27.76 -19.32
N GLU A 464 6.61 -27.84 -20.41
CA GLU A 464 7.94 -27.22 -20.50
C GLU A 464 7.82 -25.68 -20.56
N LYS A 465 6.82 -25.14 -21.24
CA LYS A 465 6.55 -23.69 -21.28
C LYS A 465 6.15 -23.16 -19.90
N LEU A 466 5.30 -23.89 -19.17
CA LEU A 466 4.92 -23.56 -17.80
C LEU A 466 6.08 -23.64 -16.79
N ALA A 467 7.13 -24.40 -17.13
CA ALA A 467 8.33 -24.49 -16.31
C ALA A 467 9.32 -23.32 -16.54
N ILE A 468 9.08 -22.45 -17.54
CA ILE A 468 9.91 -21.27 -17.79
C ILE A 468 9.72 -20.26 -16.67
N VAL A 469 10.84 -19.83 -16.09
CA VAL A 469 10.88 -18.87 -14.98
C VAL A 469 11.29 -17.50 -15.50
N ALA A 470 10.61 -16.46 -15.05
CA ALA A 470 10.99 -15.07 -15.27
C ALA A 470 12.04 -14.61 -14.25
N ASP A 471 13.01 -13.80 -14.67
CA ASP A 471 13.86 -13.06 -13.74
C ASP A 471 13.11 -11.83 -13.21
N GLN A 472 12.01 -12.13 -12.52
CA GLN A 472 11.13 -11.19 -11.84
C GLN A 472 11.30 -11.34 -10.33
N TYR A 473 11.11 -10.24 -9.62
CA TYR A 473 11.22 -10.18 -8.16
C TYR A 473 10.29 -9.14 -7.57
N ASP A 474 9.61 -9.51 -6.50
CA ASP A 474 8.72 -8.62 -5.74
C ASP A 474 9.21 -8.52 -4.29
N MET A 475 9.24 -7.30 -3.73
CA MET A 475 9.49 -7.14 -2.30
C MET A 475 8.19 -7.11 -1.53
N VAL A 476 8.14 -7.91 -0.48
CA VAL A 476 7.01 -7.98 0.44
C VAL A 476 7.40 -7.38 1.78
N MET A 477 6.52 -6.53 2.33
CA MET A 477 6.62 -5.92 3.65
C MET A 477 5.35 -6.25 4.44
N ASN A 478 5.45 -7.02 5.52
CA ASN A 478 4.32 -7.35 6.39
C ASN A 478 3.09 -7.90 5.66
N GLY A 479 3.30 -8.70 4.61
CA GLY A 479 2.21 -9.27 3.81
C GLY A 479 1.69 -8.37 2.68
N PHE A 480 2.31 -7.20 2.47
CA PHE A 480 2.01 -6.32 1.35
C PHE A 480 3.14 -6.35 0.34
N GLU A 481 2.83 -6.55 -0.93
CA GLU A 481 3.77 -6.29 -2.03
C GLU A 481 4.01 -4.78 -2.11
N ILE A 482 5.23 -4.37 -1.83
CA ILE A 482 5.64 -2.97 -1.84
C ILE A 482 6.46 -2.60 -3.08
N CYS A 483 6.99 -3.59 -3.79
CA CYS A 483 7.81 -3.39 -4.98
C CYS A 483 7.62 -4.56 -5.94
N SER A 484 7.63 -4.28 -7.23
CA SER A 484 7.78 -5.28 -8.29
C SER A 484 8.87 -4.85 -9.26
N GLY A 485 9.68 -5.79 -9.72
CA GLY A 485 10.79 -5.55 -10.63
C GLY A 485 11.18 -6.76 -11.46
N ALA A 486 12.00 -6.54 -12.47
CA ALA A 486 12.54 -7.61 -13.30
C ALA A 486 13.84 -7.18 -14.02
N VAL A 487 14.64 -8.15 -14.43
CA VAL A 487 15.55 -7.99 -15.57
C VAL A 487 14.68 -7.88 -16.82
N ARG A 488 14.93 -6.87 -17.64
CA ARG A 488 14.05 -6.57 -18.78
C ARG A 488 14.42 -7.35 -20.02
N ASN A 489 13.38 -7.74 -20.75
CA ASN A 489 13.57 -8.22 -22.10
C ASN A 489 13.92 -7.03 -23.00
N HIS A 490 15.17 -6.98 -23.43
CA HIS A 490 15.74 -5.94 -24.29
C HIS A 490 16.07 -6.44 -25.71
N SER A 491 15.64 -7.67 -26.04
CA SER A 491 15.84 -8.31 -27.34
C SER A 491 14.52 -8.36 -28.12
N PRO A 492 14.43 -7.75 -29.32
CA PRO A 492 13.27 -7.91 -30.19
C PRO A 492 12.95 -9.37 -30.50
N GLU A 493 13.97 -10.19 -30.73
CA GLU A 493 13.83 -11.61 -31.07
C GLU A 493 13.17 -12.41 -29.93
N VAL A 494 13.62 -12.19 -28.68
CA VAL A 494 12.98 -12.78 -27.49
C VAL A 494 11.55 -12.28 -27.35
N MET A 495 11.30 -10.99 -27.60
CA MET A 495 9.97 -10.40 -27.51
C MET A 495 8.97 -11.04 -28.49
N TYR A 496 9.35 -11.18 -29.75
CA TYR A 496 8.50 -11.88 -30.74
C TYR A 496 8.26 -13.33 -30.36
N LYS A 497 9.28 -14.02 -29.82
CA LYS A 497 9.17 -15.42 -29.43
C LYS A 497 8.21 -15.62 -28.25
N VAL A 498 8.31 -14.79 -27.20
CA VAL A 498 7.43 -14.93 -26.01
C VAL A 498 5.97 -14.69 -26.36
N PHE A 499 5.66 -13.70 -27.21
CA PHE A 499 4.30 -13.46 -27.69
C PHE A 499 3.83 -14.52 -28.68
N GLY A 500 4.74 -15.00 -29.56
CA GLY A 500 4.45 -16.05 -30.53
C GLY A 500 4.03 -17.37 -29.89
N ILE A 501 4.60 -17.73 -28.74
CA ILE A 501 4.19 -18.92 -27.95
C ILE A 501 2.71 -18.84 -27.53
N LEU A 502 2.20 -17.63 -27.26
CA LEU A 502 0.79 -17.40 -26.93
C LEU A 502 -0.13 -17.22 -28.16
N GLY A 503 0.44 -17.34 -29.38
CA GLY A 503 -0.30 -17.23 -30.62
C GLY A 503 -0.48 -15.82 -31.17
N TYR A 504 0.23 -14.82 -30.61
CA TYR A 504 0.24 -13.46 -31.15
C TYR A 504 1.27 -13.35 -32.31
N ASP A 505 0.89 -12.69 -33.39
CA ASP A 505 1.78 -12.44 -34.52
C ASP A 505 2.68 -11.20 -34.30
N GLU A 506 3.69 -11.04 -35.13
CA GLU A 506 4.63 -9.91 -35.07
C GLU A 506 3.91 -8.57 -35.23
N LYS A 507 2.86 -8.49 -36.07
CA LYS A 507 2.09 -7.26 -36.27
C LYS A 507 1.38 -6.81 -35.00
N TYR A 508 0.87 -7.76 -34.22
CA TYR A 508 0.27 -7.47 -32.92
C TYR A 508 1.28 -6.87 -31.97
N VAL A 509 2.49 -7.43 -31.92
CA VAL A 509 3.58 -6.98 -31.05
C VAL A 509 4.09 -5.61 -31.49
N GLU A 510 4.30 -5.41 -32.80
CA GLU A 510 4.73 -4.12 -33.36
C GLU A 510 3.70 -3.00 -33.15
N ALA A 511 2.42 -3.28 -33.28
CA ALA A 511 1.36 -2.28 -33.06
C ALA A 511 1.37 -1.73 -31.62
N ARG A 512 1.78 -2.52 -30.63
CA ARG A 512 1.78 -2.17 -29.20
C ARG A 512 3.12 -1.67 -28.69
N PHE A 513 4.21 -2.28 -29.17
CA PHE A 513 5.56 -2.09 -28.66
C PHE A 513 6.54 -1.60 -29.72
N GLY A 514 6.08 -1.26 -30.90
CA GLY A 514 6.94 -0.93 -32.05
C GLY A 514 7.94 0.18 -31.78
N GLY A 515 7.58 1.20 -31.01
CA GLY A 515 8.50 2.27 -30.61
C GLY A 515 9.68 1.74 -29.79
N MET A 516 9.39 0.90 -28.79
CA MET A 516 10.40 0.29 -27.92
C MET A 516 11.25 -0.75 -28.69
N LEU A 517 10.59 -1.64 -29.42
CA LEU A 517 11.27 -2.64 -30.24
C LEU A 517 12.20 -2.01 -31.30
N ASN A 518 11.78 -0.90 -31.90
CA ASN A 518 12.62 -0.17 -32.84
C ASN A 518 13.84 0.43 -32.14
N ALA A 519 13.69 0.97 -30.93
CA ALA A 519 14.82 1.48 -30.16
C ALA A 519 15.82 0.37 -29.81
N PHE A 520 15.36 -0.82 -29.45
CA PHE A 520 16.23 -1.97 -29.14
C PHE A 520 17.14 -2.39 -30.29
N LYS A 521 16.77 -2.13 -31.53
CA LYS A 521 17.60 -2.37 -32.71
C LYS A 521 18.87 -1.49 -32.76
N PHE A 522 18.92 -0.42 -31.97
CA PHE A 522 20.04 0.52 -31.93
C PHE A 522 20.96 0.32 -30.73
N GLY A 523 21.07 -0.89 -30.21
CA GLY A 523 22.03 -1.25 -29.17
C GLY A 523 21.52 -1.00 -27.76
N ALA A 524 20.37 -1.56 -27.43
CA ALA A 524 19.86 -1.56 -26.06
C ALA A 524 20.80 -2.31 -25.13
N PRO A 525 21.29 -1.69 -24.02
CA PRO A 525 22.06 -2.43 -23.03
C PRO A 525 21.15 -3.40 -22.26
N PRO A 526 21.67 -4.46 -21.68
CA PRO A 526 20.93 -5.20 -20.67
C PRO A 526 20.57 -4.24 -19.52
N HIS A 527 19.34 -4.32 -18.99
CA HIS A 527 18.89 -3.43 -17.94
C HIS A 527 17.87 -4.10 -17.05
N ALA A 528 17.79 -3.61 -15.84
CA ALA A 528 16.87 -4.10 -14.81
C ALA A 528 16.43 -2.97 -13.91
N GLY A 529 15.25 -3.10 -13.34
CA GLY A 529 14.72 -2.10 -12.42
C GLY A 529 13.49 -2.61 -11.67
N CYS A 530 12.94 -1.72 -10.87
CA CYS A 530 11.72 -2.00 -10.11
C CYS A 530 10.94 -0.73 -9.83
N ALA A 531 9.77 -0.90 -9.25
CA ALA A 531 8.90 0.19 -8.84
C ALA A 531 8.33 -0.08 -7.46
N PHE A 532 8.59 0.83 -6.51
CA PHE A 532 8.09 0.77 -5.15
C PHE A 532 6.81 1.60 -5.00
N GLY A 533 5.75 1.00 -4.45
CA GLY A 533 4.49 1.68 -4.14
C GLY A 533 4.64 2.62 -2.94
N VAL A 534 4.75 3.92 -3.20
CA VAL A 534 5.04 4.95 -2.20
C VAL A 534 4.00 4.97 -1.09
N GLU A 535 2.72 5.00 -1.46
CA GLU A 535 1.63 5.04 -0.49
C GLU A 535 1.58 3.80 0.38
N ARG A 536 1.79 2.63 -0.21
CA ARG A 536 1.71 1.36 0.52
C ARG A 536 2.84 1.22 1.54
N ILE A 537 4.08 1.59 1.17
CA ILE A 537 5.21 1.62 2.10
C ILE A 537 4.92 2.59 3.24
N PHE A 538 4.52 3.83 2.90
CA PHE A 538 4.24 4.84 3.91
C PHE A 538 3.10 4.43 4.84
N MET A 539 2.03 3.84 4.31
CA MET A 539 0.90 3.30 5.09
C MET A 539 1.37 2.29 6.16
N VAL A 540 2.20 1.31 5.74
CA VAL A 540 2.71 0.28 6.65
C VAL A 540 3.67 0.86 7.69
N LEU A 541 4.55 1.77 7.29
CA LEU A 541 5.54 2.38 8.19
C LEU A 541 4.92 3.41 9.16
N ASN A 542 3.80 4.01 8.80
CA ASN A 542 3.07 4.99 9.61
C ASN A 542 1.87 4.42 10.37
N ASP A 543 1.72 3.07 10.40
CA ASP A 543 0.66 2.34 11.11
C ASP A 543 -0.78 2.72 10.72
N ASN A 544 -0.96 3.21 9.50
CA ASN A 544 -2.28 3.51 8.99
C ASN A 544 -2.97 2.23 8.48
N LYS A 545 -4.23 2.05 8.85
CA LYS A 545 -5.04 0.90 8.41
C LYS A 545 -5.68 1.11 7.03
N ASN A 546 -5.77 2.35 6.60
CA ASN A 546 -6.42 2.74 5.35
C ASN A 546 -5.51 3.72 4.59
N ILE A 547 -5.22 3.39 3.35
CA ILE A 547 -4.38 4.21 2.46
C ILE A 547 -4.97 5.61 2.20
N ARG A 548 -6.29 5.78 2.34
CA ARG A 548 -6.96 7.09 2.20
C ARG A 548 -6.62 8.07 3.33
N ASP A 549 -6.16 7.58 4.47
CA ASP A 549 -5.77 8.44 5.60
C ASP A 549 -4.41 9.13 5.40
N ILE A 550 -3.58 8.61 4.50
CA ILE A 550 -2.24 9.18 4.23
C ILE A 550 -2.18 10.11 3.02
N VAL A 551 -3.28 10.32 2.33
CA VAL A 551 -3.39 11.14 1.12
C VAL A 551 -4.25 12.37 1.41
N ALA A 552 -3.82 13.54 0.92
CA ALA A 552 -4.55 14.79 1.17
C ALA A 552 -5.99 14.75 0.63
N PHE A 553 -6.19 14.33 -0.61
CA PHE A 553 -7.48 14.34 -1.31
C PHE A 553 -7.76 13.00 -2.01
N PRO A 554 -8.05 11.92 -1.25
CA PRO A 554 -8.37 10.64 -1.86
C PRO A 554 -9.83 10.59 -2.33
N LYS A 555 -10.10 9.73 -3.31
CA LYS A 555 -11.46 9.31 -3.65
C LYS A 555 -11.99 8.33 -2.60
N ASN A 556 -13.31 8.21 -2.49
CA ASN A 556 -13.97 7.25 -1.59
C ASN A 556 -13.87 5.80 -2.11
N GLY A 557 -14.49 4.86 -1.38
CA GLY A 557 -14.54 3.44 -1.75
C GLY A 557 -15.32 3.11 -3.02
N SER A 558 -15.96 4.09 -3.64
CA SER A 558 -16.65 3.96 -4.95
C SER A 558 -15.94 4.75 -6.06
N GLY A 559 -14.72 5.24 -5.83
CA GLY A 559 -13.96 5.99 -6.81
C GLY A 559 -14.43 7.45 -7.02
N VAL A 560 -15.21 8.01 -6.08
CA VAL A 560 -15.78 9.35 -6.17
C VAL A 560 -15.03 10.32 -5.25
N ASP A 561 -14.65 11.48 -5.77
CA ASP A 561 -14.23 12.63 -4.97
C ASP A 561 -15.48 13.37 -4.47
N LEU A 562 -15.82 13.20 -3.19
CA LEU A 562 -17.00 13.79 -2.57
C LEU A 562 -16.86 15.31 -2.33
N MET A 563 -15.63 15.84 -2.32
CA MET A 563 -15.37 17.26 -2.09
C MET A 563 -15.53 18.06 -3.39
N MET A 564 -14.97 17.56 -4.49
CA MET A 564 -15.00 18.23 -5.80
C MET A 564 -16.10 17.70 -6.72
N SER A 565 -16.88 16.70 -6.27
CA SER A 565 -17.94 16.04 -7.04
C SER A 565 -17.45 15.45 -8.37
N SER A 566 -16.28 14.75 -8.32
CA SER A 566 -15.68 14.10 -9.49
C SER A 566 -15.83 12.57 -9.38
N PRO A 567 -16.18 11.85 -10.48
CA PRO A 567 -16.43 12.36 -11.85
C PRO A 567 -17.73 13.16 -11.95
N SER A 568 -17.77 14.10 -12.90
CA SER A 568 -18.92 14.97 -13.13
C SER A 568 -19.31 14.96 -14.61
N VAL A 569 -20.54 15.40 -14.88
CA VAL A 569 -21.03 15.62 -16.26
C VAL A 569 -20.21 16.72 -16.91
N VAL A 570 -19.84 16.51 -18.17
CA VAL A 570 -19.12 17.52 -18.97
C VAL A 570 -20.10 18.29 -19.85
N ASP A 571 -19.72 19.51 -20.22
CA ASP A 571 -20.51 20.34 -21.12
C ASP A 571 -20.57 19.68 -22.52
N PRO A 572 -21.74 19.61 -23.19
CA PRO A 572 -21.90 19.03 -24.52
C PRO A 572 -20.90 19.55 -25.56
N ILE A 573 -20.54 20.82 -25.49
CA ILE A 573 -19.55 21.40 -26.39
C ILE A 573 -18.15 20.76 -26.21
N GLN A 574 -17.80 20.39 -25.01
CA GLN A 574 -16.53 19.69 -24.73
C GLN A 574 -16.50 18.29 -25.31
N LEU A 575 -17.64 17.58 -25.32
CA LEU A 575 -17.77 16.28 -26.00
C LEU A 575 -17.63 16.45 -27.53
N GLU A 576 -18.28 17.44 -28.10
CA GLU A 576 -18.18 17.75 -29.55
C GLU A 576 -16.72 18.09 -29.92
N GLU A 577 -16.07 18.97 -29.18
CA GLU A 577 -14.65 19.33 -29.39
C GLU A 577 -13.70 18.14 -29.20
N ALA A 578 -14.05 17.21 -28.32
CA ALA A 578 -13.30 15.98 -28.08
C ALA A 578 -13.64 14.87 -29.09
N HIS A 579 -14.56 15.11 -30.02
CA HIS A 579 -15.09 14.12 -30.99
C HIS A 579 -15.66 12.87 -30.31
N LEU A 580 -16.40 13.05 -29.21
CA LEU A 580 -16.99 11.98 -28.40
C LEU A 580 -18.51 12.06 -28.39
N GLN A 581 -19.14 10.91 -28.24
CA GLN A 581 -20.57 10.78 -28.01
C GLN A 581 -20.80 9.82 -26.86
N ILE A 582 -21.73 10.17 -25.95
CA ILE A 582 -22.18 9.25 -24.90
C ILE A 582 -23.13 8.26 -25.55
N VAL A 583 -22.86 6.99 -25.38
CA VAL A 583 -23.77 5.90 -25.75
C VAL A 583 -24.60 5.58 -24.52
N GLU A 584 -25.92 5.72 -24.62
CA GLU A 584 -26.84 5.28 -23.56
C GLU A 584 -26.91 3.76 -23.59
N ASP A 585 -26.84 3.13 -22.42
CA ASP A 585 -27.09 1.70 -22.30
C ASP A 585 -28.55 1.44 -22.70
N GLU A 586 -28.78 0.54 -23.64
CA GLU A 586 -30.13 0.02 -23.88
C GLU A 586 -30.57 -0.75 -22.63
N GLU A 587 -31.60 -0.26 -21.92
CA GLU A 587 -32.19 -0.90 -20.74
C GLU A 587 -32.71 -2.34 -21.02
#